data_ece3a3b83659a0557be62687acb33045
#
_entry.id   ece3a3b83659a0557be62687acb33045
#
_cell.length_a   1.000
_cell.length_b   1.000
_cell.length_c   1.000
_cell.angle_alpha   90.00
_cell.angle_beta   90.00
_cell.angle_gamma   90.00
#
_symmetry.space_group_name_H-M   'P 1'
#
loop_
_entity.id
_entity.type
_entity.pdbx_description
1 polymer ?
#
loop_
_entity_poly.entity_id
_entity_poly.type
_entity_poly.pdbx_seq_one_letter_code
_entity_poly.pdbx_strand_id
1 'polypeptide(L)'
;IQKEGLVENAAELGKYMLEQLYLLKEKHSTIGDVRGRGLLVGVELVLNQEEKTPANDLAEDVLYRCLNKGLSFKLSMGNVMTLTPPLIIKKAQIELSLEIIDQSLSEAEKAL
;
A
#
# COMPACT_ATOMS: atom_id res chain seq x y z
N ILE A 1 16.02 15.67 19.08
CA ILE A 1 15.62 14.95 17.84
C ILE A 1 16.34 15.61 16.68
N GLN A 2 17.10 14.83 15.96
CA GLN A 2 17.81 15.29 14.78
C GLN A 2 16.89 15.17 13.58
N LYS A 3 16.53 16.28 12.98
CA LYS A 3 15.72 16.31 11.77
C LYS A 3 16.34 15.48 10.64
N GLU A 4 17.66 15.56 10.51
CA GLU A 4 18.40 14.82 9.48
C GLU A 4 18.24 13.32 9.63
N GLY A 5 18.33 12.80 10.86
CA GLY A 5 18.12 11.38 11.13
C GLY A 5 16.72 10.90 10.79
N LEU A 6 15.71 11.73 11.05
CA LEU A 6 14.32 11.40 10.70
C LEU A 6 14.09 11.39 9.19
N VAL A 7 14.69 12.34 8.48
CA VAL A 7 14.57 12.42 7.01
C VAL A 7 15.24 11.22 6.35
N GLU A 8 16.44 10.86 6.81
CA GLU A 8 17.17 9.69 6.29
C GLU A 8 16.41 8.39 6.57
N ASN A 9 15.86 8.25 7.77
CA ASN A 9 15.06 7.09 8.15
C ASN A 9 13.81 6.98 7.26
N ALA A 10 13.13 8.09 7.01
CA ALA A 10 11.96 8.12 6.13
C ALA A 10 12.31 7.73 4.70
N ALA A 11 13.45 8.20 4.19
CA ALA A 11 13.90 7.86 2.84
C ALA A 11 14.20 6.38 2.70
N GLU A 12 14.91 5.79 3.66
CA GLU A 12 15.25 4.37 3.65
C GLU A 12 14.03 3.48 3.80
N LEU A 13 13.14 3.81 4.74
CA LEU A 13 11.93 3.04 4.97
C LEU A 13 10.94 3.17 3.82
N GLY A 14 10.85 4.36 3.22
CA GLY A 14 10.03 4.57 2.03
C GLY A 14 10.50 3.73 0.86
N LYS A 15 11.81 3.67 0.64
CA LYS A 15 12.40 2.84 -0.39
C LYS A 15 12.12 1.34 -0.13
N TYR A 16 12.30 0.91 1.10
CA TYR A 16 12.01 -0.46 1.51
C TYR A 16 10.54 -0.81 1.26
N MET A 17 9.63 0.08 1.66
CA MET A 17 8.19 -0.12 1.46
C MET A 17 7.84 -0.23 -0.02
N LEU A 18 8.41 0.64 -0.86
CA LEU A 18 8.20 0.57 -2.31
C LEU A 18 8.69 -0.75 -2.89
N GLU A 19 9.87 -1.20 -2.51
CA GLU A 19 10.43 -2.46 -2.99
C GLU A 19 9.51 -3.63 -2.65
N GLN A 20 8.99 -3.66 -1.43
CA GLN A 20 8.08 -4.71 -0.98
C GLN A 20 6.74 -4.64 -1.71
N LEU A 21 6.22 -3.45 -1.96
CA LEU A 21 4.98 -3.27 -2.72
C LEU A 21 5.14 -3.68 -4.18
N TYR A 22 6.31 -3.48 -4.78
CA TYR A 22 6.59 -4.00 -6.12
C TYR A 22 6.56 -5.53 -6.14
N LEU A 23 7.05 -6.18 -5.07
CA LEU A 23 6.95 -7.63 -4.95
C LEU A 23 5.49 -8.08 -4.83
N LEU A 24 4.68 -7.34 -4.09
CA LEU A 24 3.24 -7.61 -4.01
C LEU A 24 2.56 -7.43 -5.36
N LYS A 25 3.01 -6.49 -6.17
CA LYS A 25 2.49 -6.28 -7.51
C LYS A 25 2.68 -7.52 -8.40
N GLU A 26 3.80 -8.20 -8.24
CA GLU A 26 4.06 -9.45 -8.96
C GLU A 26 3.11 -10.56 -8.50
N LYS A 27 2.76 -10.57 -7.23
CA LYS A 27 1.87 -11.56 -6.63
C LYS A 27 0.40 -11.28 -6.91
N HIS A 28 0.01 -10.01 -6.96
CA HIS A 28 -1.38 -9.59 -7.11
C HIS A 28 -1.60 -8.88 -8.44
N SER A 29 -2.36 -9.52 -9.33
CA SER A 29 -2.70 -8.93 -10.63
C SER A 29 -3.59 -7.69 -10.51
N THR A 30 -4.19 -7.46 -9.35
CA THR A 30 -5.02 -6.29 -9.09
C THR A 30 -4.23 -5.04 -8.71
N ILE A 31 -2.91 -5.16 -8.50
CA ILE A 31 -2.05 -3.99 -8.33
C ILE A 31 -1.57 -3.55 -9.71
N GLY A 32 -2.07 -2.41 -10.19
CA GLY A 32 -1.72 -1.89 -11.51
C GLY A 32 -0.44 -1.08 -11.51
N ASP A 33 -0.18 -0.34 -10.44
CA ASP A 33 1.02 0.48 -10.33
C ASP A 33 1.31 0.80 -8.86
N VAL A 34 2.58 1.02 -8.57
CA VAL A 34 3.05 1.43 -7.25
C VAL A 34 3.94 2.66 -7.43
N ARG A 35 3.61 3.73 -6.73
CA ARG A 35 4.35 5.00 -6.81
C ARG A 35 4.66 5.48 -5.41
N GLY A 36 5.81 6.14 -5.24
CA GLY A 36 6.14 6.66 -3.93
C GLY A 36 7.20 7.72 -3.96
N ARG A 37 7.16 8.58 -2.94
CA ARG A 37 8.13 9.63 -2.71
C ARG A 37 8.29 9.77 -1.19
N GLY A 38 9.45 9.37 -0.68
CA GLY A 38 9.64 9.26 0.75
C GLY A 38 8.64 8.26 1.34
N LEU A 39 7.89 8.67 2.36
CA LEU A 39 6.86 7.83 2.97
C LEU A 39 5.47 8.04 2.37
N LEU A 40 5.33 8.84 1.32
CA LEU A 40 4.07 8.99 0.61
C LEU A 40 4.02 7.94 -0.50
N VAL A 41 3.14 6.96 -0.37
CA VAL A 41 3.07 5.83 -1.30
C VAL A 41 1.65 5.67 -1.83
N GLY A 42 1.52 5.50 -3.14
CA GLY A 42 0.26 5.22 -3.81
C GLY A 42 0.28 3.84 -4.46
N VAL A 43 -0.77 3.06 -4.23
CA VAL A 43 -0.95 1.74 -4.84
C VAL A 43 -2.25 1.78 -5.64
N GLU A 44 -2.13 1.73 -6.96
CA GLU A 44 -3.29 1.75 -7.86
C GLU A 44 -3.86 0.35 -8.01
N LEU A 45 -5.15 0.19 -7.71
CA LEU A 45 -5.83 -1.10 -7.83
C LEU A 45 -6.64 -1.13 -9.14
N VAL A 46 -6.47 -2.21 -9.88
CA VAL A 46 -7.09 -2.39 -11.20
C VAL A 46 -7.71 -3.78 -11.30
N LEU A 47 -8.63 -3.95 -12.25
CA LEU A 47 -9.22 -5.27 -12.51
C LEU A 47 -8.23 -6.19 -13.22
N ASN A 48 -7.39 -5.62 -14.08
CA ASN A 48 -6.26 -6.34 -14.68
C ASN A 48 -5.14 -5.36 -15.03
N GLN A 49 -3.92 -5.86 -15.09
CA GLN A 49 -2.73 -5.02 -15.31
C GLN A 49 -2.58 -4.54 -16.76
N GLU A 50 -3.17 -5.24 -17.71
CA GLU A 50 -3.05 -4.88 -19.12
C GLU A 50 -3.91 -3.66 -19.47
N GLU A 51 -5.18 -3.72 -19.14
CA GLU A 51 -6.13 -2.65 -19.45
C GLU A 51 -6.15 -1.56 -18.40
N LYS A 52 -5.70 -1.85 -17.19
CA LYS A 52 -5.69 -0.93 -16.05
C LYS A 52 -7.06 -0.32 -15.76
N THR A 53 -8.12 -1.10 -15.94
CA THR A 53 -9.46 -0.68 -15.58
C THR A 53 -9.54 -0.46 -14.07
N PRO A 54 -9.93 0.73 -13.59
CA PRO A 54 -9.96 1.00 -12.15
C PRO A 54 -10.87 0.03 -11.40
N ALA A 55 -10.35 -0.54 -10.30
CA ALA A 55 -11.09 -1.49 -9.46
C ALA A 55 -11.61 -0.79 -8.20
N ASN A 56 -12.57 0.11 -8.37
CA ASN A 56 -13.08 0.92 -7.25
C ASN A 56 -13.75 0.07 -6.16
N ASP A 57 -14.55 -0.90 -6.54
CA ASP A 57 -15.24 -1.76 -5.57
C ASP A 57 -14.24 -2.62 -4.80
N LEU A 58 -13.24 -3.16 -5.50
CA LEU A 58 -12.16 -3.93 -4.87
C LEU A 58 -11.39 -3.03 -3.89
N ALA A 59 -11.07 -1.80 -4.29
CA ALA A 59 -10.32 -0.87 -3.46
C ALA A 59 -11.08 -0.55 -2.17
N GLU A 60 -12.37 -0.35 -2.25
CA GLU A 60 -13.22 -0.11 -1.08
C GLU A 60 -13.25 -1.35 -0.17
N ASP A 61 -13.38 -2.53 -0.74
CA ASP A 61 -13.34 -3.79 0.02
C ASP A 61 -12.01 -3.96 0.75
N VAL A 62 -10.89 -3.69 0.06
CA VAL A 62 -9.55 -3.75 0.66
C VAL A 62 -9.42 -2.72 1.79
N LEU A 63 -9.97 -1.51 1.60
CA LEU A 63 -9.96 -0.46 2.64
C LEU A 63 -10.60 -0.99 3.95
N TYR A 64 -11.80 -1.56 3.86
CA TYR A 64 -12.51 -2.06 5.03
C TYR A 64 -11.83 -3.27 5.65
N ARG A 65 -11.28 -4.18 4.85
CA ARG A 65 -10.55 -5.34 5.37
C ARG A 65 -9.29 -4.92 6.10
N CYS A 66 -8.53 -3.96 5.55
CA CYS A 66 -7.34 -3.41 6.21
C CYS A 66 -7.73 -2.70 7.51
N LEU A 67 -8.80 -1.91 7.49
CA LEU A 67 -9.28 -1.20 8.66
C LEU A 67 -9.63 -2.16 9.80
N ASN A 68 -10.29 -3.27 9.49
CA ASN A 68 -10.62 -4.31 10.47
C ASN A 68 -9.37 -4.97 11.06
N LYS A 69 -8.26 -4.95 10.34
CA LYS A 69 -6.98 -5.51 10.81
C LYS A 69 -6.08 -4.46 11.46
N GLY A 70 -6.58 -3.22 11.58
CA GLY A 70 -5.84 -2.15 12.26
C GLY A 70 -5.04 -1.22 11.36
N LEU A 71 -5.18 -1.34 10.04
CA LEU A 71 -4.49 -0.47 9.09
C LEU A 71 -5.50 0.45 8.38
N SER A 72 -5.29 1.76 8.49
CA SER A 72 -6.10 2.74 7.77
C SER A 72 -5.29 3.45 6.70
N PHE A 73 -5.95 3.81 5.61
CA PHE A 73 -5.37 4.59 4.52
C PHE A 73 -6.50 5.33 3.82
N LYS A 74 -6.14 6.23 2.90
CA LYS A 74 -7.14 6.95 2.10
C LYS A 74 -7.20 6.37 0.70
N LEU A 75 -8.38 6.42 0.10
CA LEU A 75 -8.53 6.12 -1.32
C LEU A 75 -8.57 7.43 -2.09
N SER A 76 -7.67 7.56 -3.05
CA SER A 76 -7.66 8.68 -3.99
C SER A 76 -8.22 8.19 -5.32
N MET A 77 -9.04 9.02 -5.97
CA MET A 77 -9.63 8.69 -7.28
C MET A 77 -10.44 7.39 -7.29
N GLY A 78 -10.81 6.88 -6.12
CA GLY A 78 -11.62 5.69 -5.94
C GLY A 78 -10.85 4.37 -5.95
N ASN A 79 -9.66 4.31 -6.52
CA ASN A 79 -8.91 3.06 -6.68
C ASN A 79 -7.43 3.13 -6.30
N VAL A 80 -6.96 4.26 -5.77
CA VAL A 80 -5.57 4.41 -5.36
C VAL A 80 -5.47 4.43 -3.85
N MET A 81 -4.80 3.42 -3.28
CA MET A 81 -4.49 3.38 -1.86
C MET A 81 -3.39 4.39 -1.57
N THR A 82 -3.66 5.40 -0.76
CA THR A 82 -2.66 6.40 -0.39
C THR A 82 -2.20 6.13 1.04
N LEU A 83 -0.95 5.74 1.17
CA LEU A 83 -0.32 5.38 2.43
C LEU A 83 0.64 6.49 2.86
N THR A 84 0.44 7.02 4.07
CA THR A 84 1.27 8.09 4.62
C THR A 84 1.73 7.73 6.02
N PRO A 85 2.69 6.79 6.16
CA PRO A 85 3.20 6.41 7.47
C PRO A 85 3.89 7.60 8.16
N PRO A 86 3.85 7.67 9.50
CA PRO A 86 4.56 8.74 10.22
C PRO A 86 6.08 8.59 10.09
N LEU A 87 6.81 9.71 10.21
CA LEU A 87 8.28 9.72 10.10
C LEU A 87 8.98 8.84 11.13
N ILE A 88 8.33 8.58 12.25
CA ILE A 88 8.89 7.76 13.33
C ILE A 88 8.56 6.27 13.20
N ILE A 89 7.95 5.88 12.08
CA ILE A 89 7.57 4.48 11.88
C ILE A 89 8.82 3.59 11.87
N LYS A 90 8.66 2.38 12.39
CA LYS A 90 9.74 1.39 12.42
C LYS A 90 9.52 0.36 11.33
N LYS A 91 10.62 -0.29 10.92
CA LYS A 91 10.58 -1.31 9.88
C LYS A 91 9.57 -2.43 10.22
N ALA A 92 9.53 -2.87 11.47
CA ALA A 92 8.59 -3.91 11.90
C ALA A 92 7.12 -3.49 11.69
N GLN A 93 6.82 -2.22 11.86
CA GLN A 93 5.47 -1.68 11.62
C GLN A 93 5.13 -1.66 10.13
N ILE A 94 6.10 -1.35 9.28
CA ILE A 94 5.94 -1.42 7.82
C ILE A 94 5.70 -2.86 7.38
N GLU A 95 6.47 -3.80 7.91
CA GLU A 95 6.31 -5.21 7.59
C GLU A 95 4.92 -5.72 7.98
N LEU A 96 4.43 -5.32 9.15
CA LEU A 96 3.08 -5.67 9.58
C LEU A 96 2.02 -5.07 8.65
N SER A 97 2.19 -3.80 8.26
CA SER A 97 1.28 -3.15 7.33
C SER A 97 1.23 -3.85 5.97
N LEU A 98 2.40 -4.25 5.46
CA LEU A 98 2.50 -4.99 4.19
C LEU A 98 1.81 -6.34 4.27
N GLU A 99 1.95 -7.03 5.40
CA GLU A 99 1.28 -8.31 5.63
C GLU A 99 -0.24 -8.15 5.65
N ILE A 100 -0.73 -7.10 6.30
CA ILE A 100 -2.16 -6.77 6.33
C ILE A 100 -2.68 -6.48 4.91
N ILE A 101 -1.93 -5.71 4.13
CA ILE A 101 -2.29 -5.39 2.75
C ILE A 101 -2.34 -6.65 1.90
N ASP A 102 -1.33 -7.50 2.00
CA ASP A 102 -1.26 -8.76 1.26
C ASP A 102 -2.46 -9.66 1.57
N GLN A 103 -2.76 -9.86 2.84
CA GLN A 103 -3.90 -10.68 3.28
C GLN A 103 -5.23 -10.09 2.79
N SER A 104 -5.40 -8.78 2.94
CA SER A 104 -6.63 -8.09 2.56
C SER A 104 -6.86 -8.15 1.06
N LEU A 105 -5.80 -7.97 0.25
CA LEU A 105 -5.87 -8.12 -1.20
C LEU A 105 -6.27 -9.55 -1.59
N SER A 106 -5.64 -10.55 -0.98
CA SER A 106 -5.95 -11.96 -1.28
C SER A 106 -7.41 -12.27 -0.97
N GLU A 107 -7.92 -11.81 0.16
CA GLU A 107 -9.31 -12.02 0.56
C GLU A 107 -10.29 -11.31 -0.39
N ALA A 108 -10.01 -10.06 -0.73
CA ALA A 108 -10.86 -9.28 -1.62
C ALA A 108 -10.87 -9.85 -3.04
N GLU A 109 -9.72 -10.33 -3.52
CA GLU A 109 -9.62 -10.96 -4.83
C GLU A 109 -10.44 -12.23 -4.93
N LYS A 110 -10.51 -13.01 -3.86
CA LYS A 110 -11.35 -14.22 -3.80
C LYS A 110 -12.83 -13.90 -3.81
N ALA A 111 -13.21 -12.71 -3.36
CA ALA A 111 -14.59 -12.27 -3.32
C ALA A 111 -15.08 -11.64 -4.62
N LEU A 112 -14.18 -11.48 -5.60
CA LEU A 112 -14.54 -10.91 -6.90
C LEU A 112 -15.48 -11.81 -7.73
#